data_62ff55c066cf68cfe0da4c3a982ea706
#
_entry.id   62ff55c066cf68cfe0da4c3a982ea706
#
_cell.length_a   1.000
_cell.length_b   1.000
_cell.length_c   1.000
_cell.angle_alpha   90.00
_cell.angle_beta   90.00
_cell.angle_gamma   90.00
#
_symmetry.space_group_name_H-M   'P 1'
#
loop_
_entity.id
_entity.type
_entity.pdbx_description
1 polymer ?
#
loop_
_entity_poly.entity_id
_entity_poly.type
_entity_poly.pdbx_seq_one_letter_code
_entity_poly.pdbx_strand_id
1 'polypeptide(L)'
;MNKWLKIFLILFGIGLLSGIGTYIYVFHKPHRNIEKEKAAFVVSADEFYQEFSDDETAAYEKYGNLVVQVTGSVADISIESNQASVVLLDEMEGVTCAFDSVALVRWNDVFNQLQTGDEITLKGQCDGYDMIMGVVLSRCVLVE
;
A
#
# COMPACT_ATOMS: atom_id res chain seq x y z
N MET A 1 47.59 20.77 20.00
CA MET A 1 46.16 20.84 19.80
C MET A 1 45.49 20.88 21.16
N ASN A 2 44.66 21.88 21.38
CA ASN A 2 44.02 22.10 22.68
C ASN A 2 43.05 20.98 23.01
N LYS A 3 42.95 20.59 24.30
CA LYS A 3 42.04 19.52 24.77
C LYS A 3 40.59 19.81 24.34
N TRP A 4 40.18 21.05 24.37
CA TRP A 4 38.87 21.52 23.92
C TRP A 4 38.60 21.27 22.44
N LEU A 5 39.61 21.46 21.59
CA LEU A 5 39.51 21.20 20.15
C LEU A 5 39.34 19.70 19.84
N LYS A 6 40.05 18.84 20.61
CA LYS A 6 39.88 17.38 20.48
C LYS A 6 38.48 16.92 20.86
N ILE A 7 37.95 17.45 21.98
CA ILE A 7 36.59 17.15 22.43
C ILE A 7 35.56 17.60 21.39
N PHE A 8 35.74 18.80 20.86
CA PHE A 8 34.84 19.32 19.79
C PHE A 8 34.87 18.46 18.54
N LEU A 9 36.02 18.02 18.07
CA LEU A 9 36.17 17.15 16.90
C LEU A 9 35.53 15.78 17.13
N ILE A 10 35.64 15.21 18.32
CA ILE A 10 35.02 13.93 18.67
C ILE A 10 33.48 14.05 18.66
N LEU A 11 32.95 15.09 19.31
CA LEU A 11 31.52 15.33 19.34
C LEU A 11 30.93 15.62 17.94
N PHE A 12 31.67 16.37 17.13
CA PHE A 12 31.29 16.63 15.73
C PHE A 12 31.29 15.35 14.90
N GLY A 13 32.30 14.48 15.08
CA GLY A 13 32.36 13.19 14.38
C GLY A 13 31.22 12.26 14.76
N ILE A 14 30.86 12.19 16.04
CA ILE A 14 29.70 11.39 16.51
C ILE A 14 28.39 11.93 15.95
N GLY A 15 28.21 13.25 15.93
CA GLY A 15 27.03 13.90 15.34
C GLY A 15 26.89 13.62 13.85
N LEU A 16 27.99 13.65 13.13
CA LEU A 16 28.02 13.40 11.68
C LEU A 16 27.71 11.92 11.36
N LEU A 17 28.29 10.99 12.12
CA LEU A 17 27.99 9.55 11.97
C LEU A 17 26.53 9.22 12.31
N SER A 18 25.98 9.83 13.36
CA SER A 18 24.57 9.66 13.72
C SER A 18 23.64 10.23 12.62
N GLY A 19 23.97 11.37 12.07
CA GLY A 19 23.21 11.99 10.98
C GLY A 19 23.21 11.14 9.71
N ILE A 20 24.38 10.65 9.31
CA ILE A 20 24.51 9.74 8.16
C ILE A 20 23.74 8.43 8.39
N GLY A 21 23.88 7.84 9.57
CA GLY A 21 23.17 6.61 9.92
C GLY A 21 21.65 6.78 9.87
N THR A 22 21.15 7.88 10.42
CA THR A 22 19.71 8.20 10.37
C THR A 22 19.24 8.45 8.93
N TYR A 23 20.02 9.18 8.13
CA TYR A 23 19.70 9.43 6.74
C TYR A 23 19.60 8.12 5.94
N ILE A 24 20.59 7.25 6.06
CA ILE A 24 20.59 5.93 5.40
C ILE A 24 19.40 5.09 5.86
N TYR A 25 19.12 5.06 7.15
CA TYR A 25 18.01 4.30 7.71
C TYR A 25 16.64 4.77 7.19
N VAL A 26 16.45 6.09 7.08
CA VAL A 26 15.16 6.66 6.62
C VAL A 26 14.99 6.52 5.11
N PHE A 27 16.04 6.80 4.33
CA PHE A 27 15.94 6.88 2.87
C PHE A 27 16.29 5.57 2.14
N HIS A 28 16.96 4.64 2.79
CA HIS A 28 17.30 3.33 2.22
C HIS A 28 16.48 2.18 2.78
N LYS A 29 15.37 2.46 3.48
CA LYS A 29 14.40 1.39 3.76
C LYS A 29 13.95 0.79 2.44
N PRO A 30 14.19 -0.50 2.18
CA PRO A 30 13.66 -1.14 0.98
C PRO A 30 12.13 -0.99 1.01
N HIS A 31 11.56 -0.50 -0.06
CA HIS A 31 10.12 -0.49 -0.21
C HIS A 31 9.61 -1.93 -0.08
N ARG A 32 8.62 -2.11 0.77
CA ARG A 32 7.95 -3.41 0.94
C ARG A 32 7.50 -3.90 -0.43
N ASN A 33 7.98 -5.06 -0.85
CA ASN A 33 7.62 -5.63 -2.14
C ASN A 33 6.40 -6.52 -2.00
N ILE A 34 5.22 -5.94 -2.17
CA ILE A 34 3.92 -6.62 -2.06
C ILE A 34 3.80 -7.77 -3.08
N GLU A 35 4.42 -7.65 -4.24
CA GLU A 35 4.36 -8.68 -5.28
C GLU A 35 5.00 -10.00 -4.82
N LYS A 36 6.14 -9.92 -4.14
CA LYS A 36 6.89 -11.09 -3.64
C LYS A 36 6.37 -11.57 -2.28
N GLU A 37 5.68 -10.71 -1.56
CA GLU A 37 5.14 -11.03 -0.25
C GLU A 37 3.90 -11.92 -0.40
N LYS A 38 3.87 -12.99 0.39
CA LYS A 38 2.71 -13.87 0.42
C LYS A 38 1.54 -13.16 1.11
N ALA A 39 0.35 -13.25 0.53
CA ALA A 39 -0.85 -12.72 1.16
C ALA A 39 -1.12 -13.44 2.50
N ALA A 40 -1.37 -12.65 3.55
CA ALA A 40 -1.75 -13.18 4.85
C ALA A 40 -3.19 -13.73 4.84
N PHE A 41 -4.04 -13.10 4.02
CA PHE A 41 -5.43 -13.50 3.82
C PHE A 41 -5.80 -13.45 2.34
N VAL A 42 -6.72 -14.34 1.95
CA VAL A 42 -7.33 -14.37 0.62
C VAL A 42 -8.85 -14.30 0.84
N VAL A 43 -9.45 -13.21 0.41
CA VAL A 43 -10.87 -12.90 0.64
C VAL A 43 -11.55 -12.36 -0.62
N SER A 44 -12.87 -12.41 -0.67
CA SER A 44 -13.63 -11.66 -1.67
C SER A 44 -13.79 -10.20 -1.25
N ALA A 45 -14.01 -9.31 -2.21
CA ALA A 45 -14.24 -7.89 -1.92
C ALA A 45 -15.47 -7.70 -1.02
N ASP A 46 -16.52 -8.47 -1.23
CA ASP A 46 -17.73 -8.45 -0.44
C ASP A 46 -17.48 -8.84 1.02
N GLU A 47 -16.83 -9.98 1.26
CA GLU A 47 -16.47 -10.42 2.61
C GLU A 47 -15.54 -9.42 3.31
N PHE A 48 -14.56 -8.91 2.60
CA PHE A 48 -13.58 -7.95 3.13
C PHE A 48 -14.25 -6.63 3.53
N TYR A 49 -15.10 -6.10 2.67
CA TYR A 49 -15.88 -4.89 2.98
C TYR A 49 -16.84 -5.13 4.14
N GLN A 50 -17.56 -6.24 4.15
CA GLN A 50 -18.54 -6.56 5.18
C GLN A 50 -17.91 -6.64 6.58
N GLU A 51 -16.74 -7.27 6.72
CA GLU A 51 -16.03 -7.34 8.00
C GLU A 51 -15.66 -5.95 8.55
N PHE A 52 -15.23 -5.01 7.69
CA PHE A 52 -14.97 -3.63 8.09
C PHE A 52 -16.26 -2.85 8.41
N SER A 53 -17.32 -3.10 7.69
CA SER A 53 -18.63 -2.47 7.93
C SER A 53 -19.26 -2.94 9.24
N ASP A 54 -19.07 -4.19 9.61
CA ASP A 54 -19.62 -4.77 10.84
C ASP A 54 -18.86 -4.33 12.10
N ASP A 55 -17.53 -4.37 12.05
CA ASP A 55 -16.64 -3.94 13.13
C ASP A 55 -15.28 -3.49 12.58
N GLU A 56 -15.14 -2.21 12.32
CA GLU A 56 -13.91 -1.60 11.79
C GLU A 56 -12.69 -1.90 12.66
N THR A 57 -12.83 -1.83 13.97
CA THR A 57 -11.72 -2.05 14.91
C THR A 57 -11.23 -3.49 14.85
N ALA A 58 -12.12 -4.45 14.91
CA ALA A 58 -11.76 -5.87 14.84
C ALA A 58 -11.20 -6.25 13.47
N ALA A 59 -11.77 -5.70 12.39
CA ALA A 59 -11.26 -5.90 11.04
C ALA A 59 -9.86 -5.31 10.86
N TYR A 60 -9.62 -4.12 11.40
CA TYR A 60 -8.29 -3.50 11.34
C TYR A 60 -7.26 -4.27 12.17
N GLU A 61 -7.62 -4.79 13.33
CA GLU A 61 -6.73 -5.68 14.11
C GLU A 61 -6.36 -6.95 13.33
N LYS A 62 -7.30 -7.48 12.54
CA LYS A 62 -7.10 -8.68 11.72
C LYS A 62 -6.27 -8.43 10.46
N TYR A 63 -6.56 -7.35 9.72
CA TYR A 63 -6.04 -7.10 8.38
C TYR A 63 -5.03 -5.96 8.30
N GLY A 64 -5.05 -5.03 9.25
CA GLY A 64 -4.28 -3.77 9.19
C GLY A 64 -2.79 -3.98 8.97
N ASN A 65 -2.22 -3.27 8.02
CA ASN A 65 -0.82 -3.34 7.59
C ASN A 65 -0.36 -4.70 7.02
N LEU A 66 -1.27 -5.66 6.86
CA LEU A 66 -0.97 -6.95 6.25
C LEU A 66 -1.25 -6.91 4.74
N VAL A 67 -0.62 -7.82 4.01
CA VAL A 67 -0.93 -8.05 2.60
C VAL A 67 -2.15 -8.93 2.49
N VAL A 68 -3.18 -8.41 1.83
CA VAL A 68 -4.45 -9.12 1.59
C VAL A 68 -4.65 -9.28 0.10
N GLN A 69 -5.01 -10.49 -0.31
CA GLN A 69 -5.41 -10.78 -1.70
C GLN A 69 -6.94 -10.71 -1.76
N VAL A 70 -7.44 -9.87 -2.66
CA VAL A 70 -8.87 -9.62 -2.82
C VAL A 70 -9.30 -9.90 -4.25
N THR A 71 -10.41 -10.59 -4.39
CA THR A 71 -11.08 -10.84 -5.68
C THR A 71 -12.45 -10.17 -5.68
N GLY A 72 -12.76 -9.45 -6.72
CA GLY A 72 -14.05 -8.79 -6.84
C GLY A 72 -14.29 -8.20 -8.21
N SER A 73 -15.53 -7.75 -8.43
CA SER A 73 -15.90 -7.07 -9.66
C SER A 73 -15.53 -5.59 -9.61
N VAL A 74 -15.03 -5.09 -10.72
CA VAL A 74 -14.65 -3.68 -10.89
C VAL A 74 -15.90 -2.81 -10.94
N ALA A 75 -15.99 -1.85 -10.03
CA ALA A 75 -17.06 -0.84 -9.99
C ALA A 75 -16.63 0.45 -10.68
N ASP A 76 -15.38 0.89 -10.43
CA ASP A 76 -14.83 2.10 -11.05
C ASP A 76 -13.33 1.96 -11.30
N ILE A 77 -12.82 2.69 -12.28
CA ILE A 77 -11.41 2.77 -12.64
C ILE A 77 -11.03 4.22 -12.87
N SER A 78 -10.07 4.71 -12.13
CA SER A 78 -9.48 6.03 -12.33
C SER A 78 -7.99 5.90 -12.63
N ILE A 79 -7.58 6.42 -13.78
CA ILE A 79 -6.17 6.42 -14.20
C ILE A 79 -5.70 7.86 -14.31
N GLU A 80 -4.75 8.22 -13.48
CA GLU A 80 -4.05 9.49 -13.52
C GLU A 80 -2.65 9.29 -14.11
N SER A 81 -1.96 10.40 -14.40
CA SER A 81 -0.64 10.35 -15.08
C SER A 81 0.41 9.50 -14.36
N ASN A 82 0.28 9.31 -13.06
CA ASN A 82 1.30 8.66 -12.24
C ASN A 82 0.77 7.60 -11.27
N GLN A 83 -0.52 7.34 -11.28
CA GLN A 83 -1.17 6.36 -10.41
C GLN A 83 -2.50 5.89 -11.00
N ALA A 84 -2.95 4.72 -10.59
CA ALA A 84 -4.26 4.21 -10.89
C ALA A 84 -5.00 3.82 -9.61
N SER A 85 -6.31 3.89 -9.66
CA SER A 85 -7.19 3.43 -8.59
C SER A 85 -8.28 2.57 -9.20
N VAL A 86 -8.52 1.43 -8.61
CA VAL A 86 -9.60 0.51 -8.99
C VAL A 86 -10.49 0.30 -7.77
N VAL A 87 -11.78 0.54 -7.92
CA VAL A 87 -12.77 0.28 -6.88
C VAL A 87 -13.46 -1.04 -7.19
N LEU A 88 -13.49 -1.94 -6.22
CA LEU A 88 -14.17 -3.23 -6.30
C LEU A 88 -15.46 -3.18 -5.52
N LEU A 89 -16.47 -3.92 -5.97
CA LEU A 89 -17.78 -4.16 -5.39
C LEU A 89 -18.79 -3.07 -5.75
N ASP A 90 -18.69 -1.89 -5.19
CA ASP A 90 -19.58 -0.75 -5.45
C ASP A 90 -18.79 0.57 -5.33
N GLU A 91 -19.20 1.61 -6.03
CA GLU A 91 -18.52 2.92 -5.99
C GLU A 91 -18.56 3.60 -4.62
N MET A 92 -19.59 3.33 -3.84
CA MET A 92 -19.79 3.94 -2.51
C MET A 92 -19.49 2.98 -1.35
N GLU A 93 -19.67 1.69 -1.56
CA GLU A 93 -19.53 0.64 -0.55
C GLU A 93 -18.57 -0.44 -1.05
N GLY A 94 -17.31 -0.10 -1.21
CA GLY A 94 -16.37 -0.97 -1.86
C GLY A 94 -14.98 -1.01 -1.28
N VAL A 95 -14.09 -1.62 -2.03
CA VAL A 95 -12.67 -1.72 -1.73
C VAL A 95 -11.90 -0.89 -2.75
N THR A 96 -11.27 0.17 -2.30
CA THR A 96 -10.43 1.04 -3.14
C THR A 96 -8.99 0.53 -3.16
N CYS A 97 -8.51 0.20 -4.34
CA CYS A 97 -7.19 -0.37 -4.58
C CYS A 97 -6.30 0.63 -5.30
N ALA A 98 -5.27 1.12 -4.64
CA ALA A 98 -4.34 2.10 -5.20
C ALA A 98 -3.10 1.42 -5.78
N PHE A 99 -2.79 1.77 -7.02
CA PHE A 99 -1.61 1.31 -7.75
C PHE A 99 -0.66 2.47 -7.99
N ASP A 100 0.62 2.26 -7.73
CA ASP A 100 1.66 3.26 -7.97
C ASP A 100 2.08 3.33 -9.45
N SER A 101 2.99 4.24 -9.75
CA SER A 101 3.50 4.45 -11.11
C SER A 101 4.20 3.22 -11.70
N VAL A 102 4.85 2.43 -10.87
CA VAL A 102 5.54 1.21 -11.31
C VAL A 102 4.52 0.15 -11.73
N ALA A 103 3.48 -0.04 -10.92
CA ALA A 103 2.38 -0.92 -11.22
C ALA A 103 1.61 -0.47 -12.47
N LEU A 104 1.35 0.84 -12.60
CA LEU A 104 0.67 1.40 -13.77
C LEU A 104 1.43 1.14 -15.08
N VAL A 105 2.74 1.31 -15.09
CA VAL A 105 3.57 1.01 -16.27
C VAL A 105 3.58 -0.49 -16.57
N ARG A 106 3.72 -1.33 -15.55
CA ARG A 106 3.83 -2.77 -15.70
C ARG A 106 2.56 -3.42 -16.25
N TRP A 107 1.40 -3.00 -15.77
CA TRP A 107 0.10 -3.54 -16.18
C TRP A 107 -0.73 -2.58 -17.03
N ASN A 108 -0.07 -1.67 -17.74
CA ASN A 108 -0.71 -0.67 -18.56
C ASN A 108 -1.73 -1.27 -19.55
N ASP A 109 -1.37 -2.37 -20.20
CA ASP A 109 -2.27 -3.05 -21.17
C ASP A 109 -3.50 -3.63 -20.48
N VAL A 110 -3.35 -4.14 -19.26
CA VAL A 110 -4.48 -4.66 -18.48
C VAL A 110 -5.40 -3.50 -18.07
N PHE A 111 -4.86 -2.41 -17.53
CA PHE A 111 -5.66 -1.25 -17.15
C PHE A 111 -6.42 -0.63 -18.33
N ASN A 112 -5.82 -0.60 -19.52
CA ASN A 112 -6.47 -0.06 -20.72
C ASN A 112 -7.61 -0.94 -21.24
N GLN A 113 -7.61 -2.22 -20.91
CA GLN A 113 -8.64 -3.18 -21.32
C GLN A 113 -9.70 -3.44 -20.24
N LEU A 114 -9.37 -3.11 -18.99
CA LEU A 114 -10.23 -3.33 -17.83
C LEU A 114 -11.49 -2.48 -17.91
N GLN A 115 -12.63 -3.12 -17.67
CA GLN A 115 -13.95 -2.48 -17.73
C GLN A 115 -14.72 -2.72 -16.43
N THR A 116 -15.66 -1.81 -16.14
CA THR A 116 -16.62 -1.99 -15.06
C THR A 116 -17.40 -3.30 -15.27
N GLY A 117 -17.47 -4.11 -14.23
CA GLY A 117 -18.08 -5.43 -14.24
C GLY A 117 -17.10 -6.60 -14.43
N ASP A 118 -15.86 -6.33 -14.85
CA ASP A 118 -14.83 -7.36 -14.93
C ASP A 118 -14.48 -7.86 -13.51
N GLU A 119 -14.21 -9.15 -13.38
CA GLU A 119 -13.69 -9.73 -12.14
C GLU A 119 -12.18 -9.76 -12.18
N ILE A 120 -11.55 -9.21 -11.15
CA ILE A 120 -10.10 -9.22 -11.00
C ILE A 120 -9.67 -9.68 -9.62
N THR A 121 -8.45 -10.22 -9.57
CA THR A 121 -7.76 -10.55 -8.33
C THR A 121 -6.53 -9.68 -8.19
N LEU A 122 -6.40 -9.07 -7.04
CA LEU A 122 -5.25 -8.24 -6.71
C LEU A 122 -4.82 -8.48 -5.27
N LYS A 123 -3.64 -8.05 -4.92
CA LYS A 123 -3.19 -8.00 -3.54
C LYS A 123 -2.56 -6.65 -3.23
N GLY A 124 -2.75 -6.20 -2.01
CA GLY A 124 -2.23 -4.94 -1.52
C GLY A 124 -2.10 -4.93 -0.01
N GLN A 125 -1.48 -3.89 0.51
CA GLN A 125 -1.41 -3.66 1.94
C GLN A 125 -2.71 -3.01 2.41
N CYS A 126 -3.33 -3.57 3.45
CA CYS A 126 -4.53 -3.00 4.05
C CYS A 126 -4.17 -1.77 4.89
N ASP A 127 -4.69 -0.62 4.51
CA ASP A 127 -4.52 0.65 5.22
C ASP A 127 -5.69 0.95 6.17
N GLY A 128 -6.78 0.21 6.06
CA GLY A 128 -7.96 0.34 6.90
C GLY A 128 -9.20 0.83 6.15
N TYR A 129 -10.12 1.45 6.86
CA TYR A 129 -11.39 1.94 6.34
C TYR A 129 -11.42 3.47 6.31
N ASP A 130 -11.92 4.01 5.23
CA ASP A 130 -12.19 5.45 5.05
C ASP A 130 -13.67 5.66 4.71
N MET A 131 -14.28 6.69 5.29
CA MET A 131 -15.71 6.96 5.12
C MET A 131 -16.11 7.33 3.68
N ILE A 132 -15.16 7.73 2.84
CA ILE A 132 -15.39 8.13 1.44
C ILE A 132 -14.97 7.03 0.47
N MET A 133 -13.83 6.39 0.76
CA MET A 133 -13.21 5.40 -0.14
C MET A 133 -13.52 3.94 0.21
N GLY A 134 -14.22 3.68 1.32
CA GLY A 134 -14.44 2.33 1.80
C GLY A 134 -13.16 1.71 2.38
N VAL A 135 -12.97 0.42 2.19
CA VAL A 135 -11.74 -0.27 2.61
C VAL A 135 -10.62 0.08 1.64
N VAL A 136 -9.47 0.51 2.15
CA VAL A 136 -8.35 0.98 1.34
C VAL A 136 -7.20 -0.03 1.33
N LEU A 137 -6.81 -0.44 0.14
CA LEU A 137 -5.58 -1.17 -0.11
C LEU A 137 -4.59 -0.28 -0.88
N SER A 138 -3.36 -0.23 -0.42
CA SER A 138 -2.29 0.52 -1.07
C SER A 138 -1.22 -0.41 -1.65
N ARG A 139 -0.40 0.15 -2.54
CA ARG A 139 0.69 -0.57 -3.22
C ARG A 139 0.21 -1.87 -3.86
N CYS A 140 -0.96 -1.80 -4.46
CA CYS A 140 -1.59 -2.98 -5.06
C CYS A 140 -0.81 -3.49 -6.26
N VAL A 141 -0.86 -4.79 -6.44
CA VAL A 141 -0.36 -5.51 -7.61
C VAL A 141 -1.43 -6.46 -8.11
N LEU A 142 -1.51 -6.65 -9.41
CA LEU A 142 -2.42 -7.64 -9.98
C LEU A 142 -1.86 -9.05 -9.74
N VAL A 143 -2.75 -10.00 -9.51
CA VAL A 143 -2.44 -11.43 -9.38
C VAL A 143 -2.88 -12.10 -10.67
N GLU A 144 -1.93 -12.78 -11.32
CA GLU A 144 -2.17 -13.59 -12.51
C GLU A 144 -2.73 -14.97 -12.16
#